data_4fc3646e13ee7c522e4eb68dd9cc3354
#
_entry.id   4fc3646e13ee7c522e4eb68dd9cc3354
#
_cell.length_a   1.000
_cell.length_b   1.000
_cell.length_c   1.000
_cell.angle_alpha   90.00
_cell.angle_beta   90.00
_cell.angle_gamma   90.00
#
_symmetry.space_group_name_H-M   'P 1'
#
loop_
_entity.id
_entity.type
_entity.pdbx_description
1 polymer ?
#
loop_
_entity_poly.entity_id
_entity_poly.type
_entity_poly.pdbx_seq_one_letter_code
_entity_poly.pdbx_strand_id
1 'polypeptide(L)'
;MNKKKLKSNFDWQHWTSGKSDLKSMKPILASRILFNTLLINEFEHALLRLKNEDCIWGPVHTSVGQEALAAATMAALTKDDKIAGSHRAHHQFLAKSLNYVLEDRWNPVKDLLPEPAVEVIQKTMAEIMGLAPGYCGGRGGSMHLRYAEAGILGTNAIVGGGIPLATGAAYAEQYTKTGNVVVCFFGDGAINQGVFHESCNLAGIWNLPVIYFVENNLYGVGTRVDISCAVKDLSIRADSYGMDARVIDGNDVTAIYQTVKDVADGIRKGNRPCVIEAKCYRHYHHAGDQPGSTFGYRTKKEEKEWLKKDAITTYPKALQEAKLLTKAQIEKITQVVRAVVAQAVDFCAIHEKTYQIRQELWPKPETVDEGIRSTGTEFSEIDFSAPEDYPATQKTTYSDAIAAVTGRWLEKDDKTVVMGEEIASFGGGAYGATKKLPALYPDRVRNTPITEAGFIGLACGAAMSG
;
A
#
# COMPACT_ATOMS: atom_id res chain seq x y z
N MET A 1 -17.52 -1.03 -46.90
CA MET A 1 -17.55 -1.10 -45.41
C MET A 1 -17.11 0.25 -44.86
N ASN A 2 -17.95 0.91 -44.04
CA ASN A 2 -17.57 2.15 -43.38
C ASN A 2 -16.84 1.80 -42.10
N LYS A 3 -15.58 2.24 -41.95
CA LYS A 3 -14.76 2.05 -40.74
C LYS A 3 -14.79 3.34 -39.94
N LYS A 4 -15.23 3.28 -38.64
CA LYS A 4 -15.16 4.40 -37.72
C LYS A 4 -14.08 4.11 -36.71
N LYS A 5 -13.08 5.02 -36.56
CA LYS A 5 -12.08 4.94 -35.51
C LYS A 5 -12.74 5.32 -34.20
N LEU A 6 -12.69 4.43 -33.23
CA LEU A 6 -13.15 4.71 -31.85
C LEU A 6 -12.08 5.49 -31.10
N LYS A 7 -12.51 6.36 -30.18
CA LYS A 7 -11.64 7.09 -29.26
C LYS A 7 -11.93 6.62 -27.83
N SER A 8 -10.92 6.62 -26.99
CA SER A 8 -11.09 6.46 -25.54
C SER A 8 -11.93 7.61 -25.00
N ASN A 9 -12.76 7.29 -23.99
CA ASN A 9 -13.54 8.27 -23.25
C ASN A 9 -12.86 8.67 -21.92
N PHE A 10 -11.68 8.10 -21.63
CA PHE A 10 -10.98 8.25 -20.38
C PHE A 10 -9.67 9.00 -20.58
N ASP A 11 -9.23 9.67 -19.50
CA ASP A 11 -8.09 10.56 -19.54
C ASP A 11 -6.81 9.78 -19.22
N TRP A 12 -5.95 9.62 -20.25
CA TRP A 12 -4.63 8.98 -20.13
C TRP A 12 -3.54 9.97 -20.53
N GLN A 13 -2.70 10.32 -19.57
CA GLN A 13 -1.74 11.41 -19.70
C GLN A 13 -0.35 11.04 -19.16
N HIS A 14 0.68 11.58 -19.83
CA HIS A 14 2.02 11.68 -19.29
C HIS A 14 2.17 13.02 -18.56
N TRP A 15 2.53 12.95 -17.28
CA TRP A 15 2.76 14.13 -16.45
C TRP A 15 4.25 14.29 -16.16
N THR A 16 4.74 15.51 -16.36
CA THR A 16 6.12 15.91 -16.06
C THR A 16 6.10 17.24 -15.33
N SER A 17 7.01 17.45 -14.40
CA SER A 17 7.15 18.75 -13.75
C SER A 17 8.18 19.63 -14.44
N GLY A 18 8.01 20.94 -14.28
CA GLY A 18 8.97 21.94 -14.69
C GLY A 18 9.62 22.67 -13.51
N LYS A 19 10.62 23.49 -13.79
CA LYS A 19 11.27 24.33 -12.74
C LYS A 19 10.30 25.28 -12.03
N SER A 20 9.24 25.73 -12.70
CA SER A 20 8.18 26.57 -12.13
C SER A 20 7.37 25.83 -11.09
N ASP A 21 7.06 24.54 -11.33
CA ASP A 21 6.24 23.72 -10.45
C ASP A 21 6.97 23.47 -9.13
N LEU A 22 8.26 23.13 -9.18
CA LEU A 22 9.09 23.01 -8.00
C LEU A 22 9.16 24.33 -7.21
N LYS A 23 9.36 25.47 -7.90
CA LYS A 23 9.41 26.79 -7.23
C LYS A 23 8.10 27.19 -6.55
N SER A 24 6.96 26.69 -7.01
CA SER A 24 5.66 26.95 -6.41
C SER A 24 5.42 26.15 -5.13
N MET A 25 6.23 25.13 -4.86
CA MET A 25 6.13 24.30 -3.66
C MET A 25 6.50 25.08 -2.40
N LYS A 26 5.73 24.89 -1.33
CA LYS A 26 6.07 25.51 -0.04
C LYS A 26 7.38 24.93 0.49
N PRO A 27 8.32 25.75 1.00
CA PRO A 27 9.61 25.25 1.51
C PRO A 27 9.48 24.20 2.61
N ILE A 28 8.47 24.31 3.50
CA ILE A 28 8.21 23.31 4.53
C ILE A 28 7.79 21.95 3.94
N LEU A 29 6.95 21.94 2.93
CA LEU A 29 6.55 20.74 2.21
C LEU A 29 7.74 20.09 1.51
N ALA A 30 8.51 20.88 0.78
CA ALA A 30 9.71 20.42 0.09
C ALA A 30 10.73 19.81 1.07
N SER A 31 10.92 20.43 2.25
CA SER A 31 11.82 19.91 3.29
C SER A 31 11.33 18.63 3.94
N ARG A 32 10.02 18.45 4.12
CA ARG A 32 9.41 17.21 4.64
C ARG A 32 9.54 16.05 3.65
N ILE A 33 9.32 16.31 2.36
CA ILE A 33 9.53 15.30 1.33
C ILE A 33 11.01 14.91 1.28
N LEU A 34 11.91 15.88 1.36
CA LEU A 34 13.35 15.60 1.41
C LEU A 34 13.74 14.77 2.63
N PHE A 35 13.22 15.13 3.81
CA PHE A 35 13.46 14.37 5.04
C PHE A 35 13.04 12.90 4.88
N ASN A 36 11.82 12.64 4.41
CA ASN A 36 11.32 11.28 4.20
C ASN A 36 12.14 10.52 3.15
N THR A 37 12.52 11.17 2.04
CA THR A 37 13.33 10.56 0.98
C THR A 37 14.69 10.13 1.53
N LEU A 38 15.37 11.00 2.26
CA LEU A 38 16.67 10.71 2.88
C LEU A 38 16.57 9.68 3.99
N LEU A 39 15.50 9.76 4.81
CA LEU A 39 15.27 8.81 5.90
C LEU A 39 15.08 7.38 5.38
N ILE A 40 14.24 7.21 4.37
CA ILE A 40 14.00 5.89 3.78
C ILE A 40 15.32 5.33 3.23
N ASN A 41 16.09 6.13 2.51
CA ASN A 41 17.37 5.69 1.95
C ASN A 41 18.36 5.27 3.05
N GLU A 42 18.57 6.09 4.08
CA GLU A 42 19.49 5.76 5.19
C GLU A 42 19.02 4.53 5.98
N PHE A 43 17.69 4.41 6.21
CA PHE A 43 17.07 3.27 6.86
C PHE A 43 17.28 1.97 6.08
N GLU A 44 17.05 1.99 4.78
CA GLU A 44 17.28 0.82 3.91
C GLU A 44 18.74 0.39 3.90
N HIS A 45 19.67 1.34 3.84
CA HIS A 45 21.09 1.02 3.94
C HIS A 45 21.49 0.47 5.32
N ALA A 46 20.85 0.94 6.39
CA ALA A 46 21.04 0.37 7.72
C ALA A 46 20.55 -1.09 7.78
N LEU A 47 19.36 -1.38 7.21
CA LEU A 47 18.86 -2.76 7.12
C LEU A 47 19.79 -3.68 6.32
N LEU A 48 20.36 -3.20 5.22
CA LEU A 48 21.30 -3.99 4.42
C LEU A 48 22.58 -4.29 5.20
N ARG A 49 23.11 -3.32 5.98
CA ARG A 49 24.26 -3.56 6.88
C ARG A 49 23.91 -4.61 7.94
N LEU A 50 22.78 -4.45 8.64
CA LEU A 50 22.30 -5.42 9.64
C LEU A 50 22.06 -6.81 9.05
N LYS A 51 21.56 -6.89 7.82
CA LYS A 51 21.38 -8.16 7.09
C LYS A 51 22.71 -8.84 6.80
N ASN A 52 23.72 -8.10 6.38
CA ASN A 52 25.05 -8.64 6.08
C ASN A 52 25.80 -9.10 7.33
N GLU A 53 25.38 -8.66 8.49
CA GLU A 53 25.92 -9.07 9.81
C GLU A 53 24.99 -10.05 10.55
N ASP A 54 24.12 -10.74 9.81
CA ASP A 54 23.20 -11.79 10.28
C ASP A 54 22.22 -11.35 11.39
N CYS A 55 21.94 -10.04 11.49
CA CYS A 55 20.95 -9.50 12.41
C CYS A 55 19.51 -9.53 11.86
N ILE A 56 19.28 -9.94 10.61
CA ILE A 56 17.96 -10.05 10.01
C ILE A 56 17.81 -11.42 9.34
N TRP A 57 16.78 -12.15 9.75
CA TRP A 57 16.42 -13.43 9.16
C TRP A 57 15.54 -13.26 7.91
N GLY A 58 15.70 -14.15 6.94
CA GLY A 58 14.93 -14.06 5.70
C GLY A 58 15.39 -12.96 4.74
N PRO A 59 14.68 -12.76 3.62
CA PRO A 59 15.05 -11.79 2.59
C PRO A 59 14.68 -10.36 3.01
N VAL A 60 15.56 -9.39 2.72
CA VAL A 60 15.28 -7.97 2.81
C VAL A 60 15.04 -7.43 1.40
N HIS A 61 13.82 -6.95 1.15
CA HIS A 61 13.43 -6.36 -0.12
C HIS A 61 13.56 -4.85 -0.07
N THR A 62 14.81 -4.37 -0.19
CA THR A 62 15.10 -2.94 -0.10
C THR A 62 14.43 -2.11 -1.19
N SER A 63 13.95 -0.92 -0.82
CA SER A 63 13.33 0.05 -1.72
C SER A 63 14.30 1.14 -2.21
N VAL A 64 15.62 0.92 -2.11
CA VAL A 64 16.64 1.85 -2.62
C VAL A 64 16.43 2.09 -4.11
N GLY A 65 16.25 3.37 -4.48
CA GLY A 65 15.88 3.85 -5.80
C GLY A 65 14.38 4.11 -6.00
N GLN A 66 13.54 3.86 -4.98
CA GLN A 66 12.08 4.06 -5.00
C GLN A 66 11.59 5.00 -3.88
N GLU A 67 12.50 5.62 -3.12
CA GLU A 67 12.19 6.44 -1.94
C GLU A 67 11.27 7.61 -2.25
N ALA A 68 11.52 8.26 -3.39
CA ALA A 68 10.75 9.43 -3.84
C ALA A 68 9.27 9.11 -4.06
N LEU A 69 8.95 7.88 -4.50
CA LEU A 69 7.58 7.44 -4.75
C LEU A 69 6.74 7.54 -3.48
N ALA A 70 7.23 6.96 -2.40
CA ALA A 70 6.52 6.99 -1.13
C ALA A 70 6.54 8.39 -0.48
N ALA A 71 7.71 9.04 -0.43
CA ALA A 71 7.88 10.33 0.22
C ALA A 71 6.95 11.41 -0.39
N ALA A 72 6.89 11.48 -1.72
CA ALA A 72 6.06 12.46 -2.41
C ALA A 72 4.58 12.07 -2.41
N THR A 73 4.25 10.78 -2.56
CA THR A 73 2.87 10.30 -2.49
C THR A 73 2.25 10.58 -1.13
N MET A 74 2.93 10.22 -0.03
CA MET A 74 2.38 10.44 1.31
C MET A 74 2.28 11.92 1.67
N ALA A 75 3.13 12.78 1.10
CA ALA A 75 3.00 14.23 1.25
C ALA A 75 1.78 14.82 0.52
N ALA A 76 1.24 14.12 -0.48
CA ALA A 76 0.04 14.50 -1.22
C ALA A 76 -1.26 13.98 -0.59
N LEU A 77 -1.17 12.96 0.27
CA LEU A 77 -2.29 12.34 0.96
C LEU A 77 -2.54 12.97 2.32
N THR A 78 -3.76 12.79 2.83
CA THR A 78 -4.10 13.11 4.22
C THR A 78 -3.63 11.99 5.16
N LYS A 79 -3.61 12.28 6.46
CA LYS A 79 -3.28 11.26 7.47
C LYS A 79 -4.32 10.13 7.53
N ASP A 80 -5.58 10.41 7.14
CA ASP A 80 -6.71 9.50 7.23
C ASP A 80 -6.89 8.63 5.97
N ASP A 81 -6.22 8.98 4.86
CA ASP A 81 -6.16 8.15 3.66
C ASP A 81 -5.48 6.81 3.95
N LYS A 82 -5.91 5.76 3.28
CA LYS A 82 -5.40 4.40 3.52
C LYS A 82 -4.44 3.94 2.43
N ILE A 83 -3.55 3.02 2.78
CA ILE A 83 -2.64 2.38 1.83
C ILE A 83 -2.60 0.86 2.00
N ALA A 84 -2.33 0.17 0.89
CA ALA A 84 -1.90 -1.23 0.87
C ALA A 84 -0.62 -1.35 0.06
N GLY A 85 0.30 -2.19 0.52
CA GLY A 85 1.60 -2.38 -0.11
C GLY A 85 1.90 -3.82 -0.53
N SER A 86 2.98 -4.00 -1.28
CA SER A 86 3.53 -5.30 -1.66
C SER A 86 4.60 -5.78 -0.66
N HIS A 87 5.40 -6.77 -1.07
CA HIS A 87 6.56 -7.24 -0.31
C HIS A 87 7.69 -6.21 -0.19
N ARG A 88 7.77 -5.24 -1.10
CA ARG A 88 8.73 -4.13 -1.10
C ARG A 88 8.00 -2.85 -0.67
N ALA A 89 7.90 -2.63 0.63
CA ALA A 89 7.04 -1.59 1.13
C ALA A 89 7.58 -0.81 2.35
N HIS A 90 8.85 -0.97 2.70
CA HIS A 90 9.45 -0.22 3.82
C HIS A 90 9.29 1.29 3.63
N HIS A 91 9.52 1.79 2.39
CA HIS A 91 9.38 3.19 2.03
C HIS A 91 7.95 3.70 2.21
N GLN A 92 6.96 2.91 1.76
CA GLN A 92 5.54 3.25 1.88
C GLN A 92 5.12 3.24 3.36
N PHE A 93 5.54 2.22 4.10
CA PHE A 93 5.23 2.06 5.51
C PHE A 93 5.78 3.21 6.34
N LEU A 94 7.09 3.51 6.21
CA LEU A 94 7.73 4.62 6.93
C LEU A 94 7.09 5.96 6.59
N ALA A 95 6.96 6.28 5.30
CA ALA A 95 6.41 7.57 4.89
C ALA A 95 4.95 7.75 5.36
N LYS A 96 4.12 6.71 5.31
CA LYS A 96 2.72 6.78 5.78
C LYS A 96 2.61 6.87 7.28
N SER A 97 3.40 6.09 8.02
CA SER A 97 3.44 6.15 9.48
C SER A 97 3.89 7.52 9.97
N LEU A 98 4.90 8.11 9.32
CA LEU A 98 5.36 9.47 9.64
C LEU A 98 4.34 10.55 9.25
N ASN A 99 3.63 10.39 8.13
CA ASN A 99 2.52 11.27 7.77
C ASN A 99 1.41 11.26 8.85
N TYR A 100 1.16 10.11 9.47
CA TYR A 100 0.17 9.96 10.53
C TYR A 100 0.57 10.61 11.85
N VAL A 101 1.83 10.46 12.28
CA VAL A 101 2.28 10.94 13.59
C VAL A 101 2.84 12.35 13.59
N LEU A 102 3.26 12.88 12.43
CA LEU A 102 3.81 14.22 12.31
C LEU A 102 2.71 15.25 12.01
N GLU A 103 2.68 16.32 12.78
CA GLU A 103 1.79 17.45 12.48
C GLU A 103 2.18 18.15 11.18
N ASP A 104 1.20 18.71 10.46
CA ASP A 104 1.43 19.41 9.19
C ASP A 104 2.38 20.60 9.30
N ARG A 105 2.46 21.21 10.48
CA ARG A 105 3.36 22.34 10.76
C ARG A 105 4.79 21.93 11.10
N TRP A 106 5.07 20.65 11.38
CA TRP A 106 6.42 20.22 11.70
C TRP A 106 7.42 20.53 10.58
N ASN A 107 8.55 21.13 10.95
CA ASN A 107 9.57 21.59 10.03
C ASN A 107 10.92 20.93 10.32
N PRO A 108 11.41 20.04 9.47
CA PRO A 108 12.66 19.30 9.72
C PRO A 108 13.91 20.17 9.78
N VAL A 109 13.83 21.45 9.31
CA VAL A 109 14.94 22.40 9.41
C VAL A 109 15.00 23.07 10.78
N LYS A 110 13.85 23.29 11.43
CA LYS A 110 13.74 24.11 12.65
C LYS A 110 13.47 23.29 13.89
N ASP A 111 12.62 22.29 13.77
CA ASP A 111 12.06 21.56 14.89
C ASP A 111 12.86 20.29 15.16
N LEU A 112 12.81 19.82 16.41
CA LEU A 112 13.27 18.48 16.77
C LEU A 112 12.30 17.44 16.16
N LEU A 113 12.82 16.25 15.90
CA LEU A 113 11.96 15.14 15.52
C LEU A 113 11.13 14.70 16.75
N PRO A 114 9.79 14.71 16.68
CA PRO A 114 8.94 14.30 17.81
C PRO A 114 9.13 12.82 18.17
N GLU A 115 9.02 12.52 19.45
CA GLU A 115 9.17 11.15 19.97
C GLU A 115 8.31 10.10 19.25
N PRO A 116 7.02 10.36 18.91
CA PRO A 116 6.23 9.40 18.13
C PRO A 116 6.84 9.06 16.75
N ALA A 117 7.57 9.98 16.14
CA ALA A 117 8.25 9.71 14.87
C ALA A 117 9.53 8.89 15.06
N VAL A 118 10.25 9.10 16.17
CA VAL A 118 11.39 8.24 16.57
C VAL A 118 10.90 6.81 16.81
N GLU A 119 9.81 6.67 17.57
CA GLU A 119 9.19 5.39 17.86
C GLU A 119 8.74 4.63 16.60
N VAL A 120 8.17 5.33 15.61
CA VAL A 120 7.82 4.75 14.31
C VAL A 120 9.04 4.10 13.65
N ILE A 121 10.19 4.79 13.64
CA ILE A 121 11.39 4.30 12.98
C ILE A 121 11.98 3.10 13.73
N GLN A 122 12.02 3.17 15.06
CA GLN A 122 12.50 2.08 15.94
C GLN A 122 11.63 0.83 15.82
N LYS A 123 10.30 0.96 15.91
CA LYS A 123 9.36 -0.16 15.79
C LYS A 123 9.37 -0.78 14.40
N THR A 124 9.54 0.02 13.35
CA THR A 124 9.66 -0.50 11.98
C THR A 124 10.92 -1.35 11.84
N MET A 125 12.05 -0.87 12.37
CA MET A 125 13.30 -1.63 12.36
C MET A 125 13.18 -2.90 13.18
N ALA A 126 12.62 -2.82 14.39
CA ALA A 126 12.37 -3.97 15.24
C ALA A 126 11.51 -5.03 14.57
N GLU A 127 10.44 -4.64 13.85
CA GLU A 127 9.60 -5.58 13.11
C GLU A 127 10.36 -6.32 12.03
N ILE A 128 11.17 -5.58 11.24
CA ILE A 128 11.96 -6.19 10.16
C ILE A 128 13.04 -7.12 10.70
N MET A 129 13.57 -6.83 11.89
CA MET A 129 14.54 -7.68 12.60
C MET A 129 13.90 -8.86 13.35
N GLY A 130 12.56 -8.96 13.37
CA GLY A 130 11.84 -10.04 14.08
C GLY A 130 11.75 -9.86 15.59
N LEU A 131 11.76 -8.61 16.08
CA LEU A 131 11.79 -8.27 17.51
C LEU A 131 10.41 -7.90 18.06
N ALA A 132 10.14 -8.23 19.31
CA ALA A 132 8.86 -8.05 19.99
C ALA A 132 8.30 -6.62 19.97
N PRO A 133 9.11 -5.53 20.07
CA PRO A 133 8.60 -4.16 19.97
C PRO A 133 8.04 -3.78 18.59
N GLY A 134 8.23 -4.61 17.57
CA GLY A 134 7.73 -4.35 16.21
C GLY A 134 6.21 -4.29 16.13
N TYR A 135 5.69 -3.69 15.05
CA TYR A 135 4.26 -3.46 14.83
C TYR A 135 3.40 -4.73 14.77
N CYS A 136 3.99 -5.86 14.38
CA CYS A 136 3.36 -7.17 14.34
C CYS A 136 4.01 -8.14 15.35
N GLY A 137 4.67 -7.60 16.38
CA GLY A 137 5.38 -8.40 17.38
C GLY A 137 6.56 -9.19 16.82
N GLY A 138 7.21 -8.67 15.78
CA GLY A 138 8.34 -9.31 15.10
C GLY A 138 7.95 -10.47 14.17
N ARG A 139 6.66 -10.71 13.92
CA ARG A 139 6.19 -11.82 13.09
C ARG A 139 6.08 -11.49 11.60
N GLY A 140 5.95 -10.22 11.25
CA GLY A 140 5.81 -9.76 9.89
C GLY A 140 7.12 -9.71 9.10
N GLY A 141 8.21 -9.41 9.77
CA GLY A 141 9.52 -9.24 9.15
C GLY A 141 9.50 -8.15 8.07
N SER A 142 10.31 -8.35 7.00
CA SER A 142 10.46 -7.36 5.92
C SER A 142 9.21 -7.18 5.04
N MET A 143 8.30 -8.16 4.96
CA MET A 143 7.26 -8.20 3.94
C MET A 143 5.83 -8.01 4.47
N HIS A 144 5.60 -8.13 5.78
CA HIS A 144 4.25 -8.15 6.35
C HIS A 144 4.10 -7.11 7.46
N LEU A 145 4.10 -5.84 7.05
CA LEU A 145 3.98 -4.68 7.94
C LEU A 145 2.53 -4.21 7.98
N ARG A 146 2.00 -3.94 9.18
CA ARG A 146 0.66 -3.40 9.38
C ARG A 146 0.67 -2.36 10.50
N TYR A 147 0.01 -1.22 10.25
CA TYR A 147 -0.26 -0.18 11.25
C TYR A 147 -1.64 0.39 10.96
N ALA A 148 -2.67 -0.27 11.53
CA ALA A 148 -4.07 0.01 11.21
C ALA A 148 -4.48 1.44 11.50
N GLU A 149 -4.04 1.98 12.64
CA GLU A 149 -4.35 3.34 13.09
C GLU A 149 -3.80 4.41 12.14
N ALA A 150 -2.66 4.13 11.50
CA ALA A 150 -2.09 5.00 10.47
C ALA A 150 -2.70 4.78 9.07
N GLY A 151 -3.74 3.95 8.94
CA GLY A 151 -4.35 3.64 7.67
C GLY A 151 -3.52 2.69 6.78
N ILE A 152 -2.54 1.97 7.36
CA ILE A 152 -1.78 0.95 6.63
C ILE A 152 -2.48 -0.39 6.79
N LEU A 153 -3.22 -0.79 5.74
CA LEU A 153 -4.03 -2.02 5.73
C LEU A 153 -3.17 -3.28 5.87
N GLY A 154 -1.97 -3.21 5.32
CA GLY A 154 -0.96 -4.25 5.37
C GLY A 154 -0.15 -4.32 4.09
N THR A 155 1.00 -4.97 4.20
CA THR A 155 1.85 -5.35 3.08
C THR A 155 1.90 -6.87 3.01
N ASN A 156 2.09 -7.45 1.83
CA ASN A 156 2.17 -8.91 1.74
C ASN A 156 3.01 -9.39 0.55
N ALA A 157 3.50 -10.63 0.66
CA ALA A 157 4.36 -11.26 -0.34
C ALA A 157 3.58 -11.92 -1.49
N ILE A 158 2.25 -12.03 -1.40
CA ILE A 158 1.43 -12.61 -2.46
C ILE A 158 1.32 -11.59 -3.59
N VAL A 159 1.85 -11.95 -4.75
CA VAL A 159 1.87 -11.05 -5.92
C VAL A 159 0.46 -10.71 -6.35
N GLY A 160 0.11 -9.42 -6.28
CA GLY A 160 -1.24 -8.93 -6.58
C GLY A 160 -2.25 -9.09 -5.44
N GLY A 161 -1.93 -9.80 -4.35
CA GLY A 161 -2.87 -10.10 -3.26
C GLY A 161 -3.39 -8.86 -2.51
N GLY A 162 -2.61 -7.77 -2.46
CA GLY A 162 -3.05 -6.51 -1.88
C GLY A 162 -4.08 -5.73 -2.70
N ILE A 163 -4.21 -6.02 -4.00
CA ILE A 163 -5.06 -5.25 -4.91
C ILE A 163 -6.55 -5.37 -4.56
N PRO A 164 -7.14 -6.57 -4.45
CA PRO A 164 -8.54 -6.70 -4.10
C PRO A 164 -8.82 -6.26 -2.66
N LEU A 165 -7.87 -6.41 -1.72
CA LEU A 165 -7.99 -5.90 -0.36
C LEU A 165 -8.09 -4.36 -0.33
N ALA A 166 -7.24 -3.67 -1.08
CA ALA A 166 -7.31 -2.21 -1.22
C ALA A 166 -8.62 -1.75 -1.89
N THR A 167 -9.09 -2.51 -2.87
CA THR A 167 -10.38 -2.26 -3.54
C THR A 167 -11.54 -2.38 -2.54
N GLY A 168 -11.49 -3.36 -1.64
CA GLY A 168 -12.45 -3.54 -0.56
C GLY A 168 -12.40 -2.42 0.48
N ALA A 169 -11.21 -1.99 0.86
CA ALA A 169 -11.07 -0.83 1.73
C ALA A 169 -11.66 0.44 1.10
N ALA A 170 -11.44 0.64 -0.21
CA ALA A 170 -12.05 1.77 -0.93
C ALA A 170 -13.59 1.66 -0.97
N TYR A 171 -14.12 0.45 -1.09
CA TYR A 171 -15.56 0.23 -0.93
C TYR A 171 -16.05 0.63 0.45
N ALA A 172 -15.34 0.25 1.52
CA ALA A 172 -15.69 0.64 2.89
C ALA A 172 -15.64 2.17 3.08
N GLU A 173 -14.61 2.85 2.56
CA GLU A 173 -14.53 4.33 2.62
C GLU A 173 -15.68 5.00 1.87
N GLN A 174 -16.10 4.47 0.73
CA GLN A 174 -17.27 4.95 -0.02
C GLN A 174 -18.57 4.68 0.76
N TYR A 175 -18.73 3.48 1.29
CA TYR A 175 -19.93 3.07 2.02
C TYR A 175 -20.13 3.91 3.28
N THR A 176 -19.06 4.11 4.05
CA THR A 176 -19.07 4.92 5.28
C THR A 176 -18.96 6.44 5.03
N LYS A 177 -18.80 6.86 3.76
CA LYS A 177 -18.76 8.27 3.32
C LYS A 177 -17.69 9.09 4.05
N THR A 178 -16.53 8.53 4.30
CA THR A 178 -15.43 9.22 5.00
C THR A 178 -14.77 10.31 4.16
N GLY A 179 -14.83 10.20 2.83
CA GLY A 179 -14.10 11.07 1.91
C GLY A 179 -12.62 10.71 1.74
N ASN A 180 -12.17 9.63 2.36
CA ASN A 180 -10.79 9.15 2.22
C ASN A 180 -10.55 8.46 0.89
N VAL A 181 -9.29 8.44 0.47
CA VAL A 181 -8.80 7.74 -0.71
C VAL A 181 -7.92 6.57 -0.27
N VAL A 182 -7.99 5.48 -1.00
CA VAL A 182 -7.11 4.31 -0.78
C VAL A 182 -6.08 4.25 -1.89
N VAL A 183 -4.80 4.13 -1.55
CA VAL A 183 -3.72 3.92 -2.55
C VAL A 183 -3.19 2.50 -2.42
N CYS A 184 -3.27 1.75 -3.51
CA CYS A 184 -2.74 0.40 -3.61
C CYS A 184 -1.43 0.41 -4.38
N PHE A 185 -0.31 0.11 -3.71
CA PHE A 185 1.00 0.03 -4.34
C PHE A 185 1.33 -1.40 -4.75
N PHE A 186 1.82 -1.56 -5.97
CA PHE A 186 2.29 -2.86 -6.48
C PHE A 186 3.25 -2.67 -7.66
N GLY A 187 4.08 -3.69 -7.92
CA GLY A 187 5.07 -3.64 -8.99
C GLY A 187 4.53 -4.01 -10.37
N ASP A 188 5.36 -3.79 -11.39
CA ASP A 188 5.09 -4.12 -12.79
C ASP A 188 4.79 -5.61 -13.03
N GLY A 189 5.31 -6.50 -12.21
CA GLY A 189 4.96 -7.93 -12.29
C GLY A 189 3.52 -8.21 -11.86
N ALA A 190 3.02 -7.51 -10.84
CA ALA A 190 1.70 -7.76 -10.26
C ALA A 190 0.54 -7.32 -11.17
N ILE A 191 0.75 -6.37 -12.06
CA ILE A 191 -0.28 -5.89 -12.99
C ILE A 191 -0.75 -6.97 -13.99
N ASN A 192 -0.02 -8.07 -14.08
CA ASN A 192 -0.37 -9.21 -14.95
C ASN A 192 -1.24 -10.26 -14.24
N GLN A 193 -1.48 -10.12 -12.94
CA GLN A 193 -2.36 -11.01 -12.20
C GLN A 193 -3.83 -10.79 -12.58
N GLY A 194 -4.60 -11.88 -12.73
CA GLY A 194 -6.03 -11.81 -13.05
C GLY A 194 -6.82 -10.91 -12.09
N VAL A 195 -6.49 -10.99 -10.80
CA VAL A 195 -7.13 -10.19 -9.76
C VAL A 195 -6.97 -8.67 -9.93
N PHE A 196 -5.91 -8.18 -10.61
CA PHE A 196 -5.80 -6.77 -10.99
C PHE A 196 -6.94 -6.36 -11.90
N HIS A 197 -7.20 -7.16 -12.94
CA HIS A 197 -8.22 -6.90 -13.94
C HIS A 197 -9.63 -6.93 -13.34
N GLU A 198 -9.90 -7.91 -12.48
CA GLU A 198 -11.16 -8.05 -11.75
C GLU A 198 -11.39 -6.86 -10.81
N SER A 199 -10.39 -6.49 -10.02
CA SER A 199 -10.44 -5.37 -9.08
C SER A 199 -10.63 -4.02 -9.77
N CYS A 200 -9.93 -3.78 -10.88
CA CYS A 200 -10.10 -2.56 -11.67
C CYS A 200 -11.51 -2.46 -12.26
N ASN A 201 -12.07 -3.57 -12.74
CA ASN A 201 -13.44 -3.61 -13.24
C ASN A 201 -14.45 -3.28 -12.14
N LEU A 202 -14.32 -3.89 -10.95
CA LEU A 202 -15.16 -3.60 -9.79
C LEU A 202 -15.06 -2.13 -9.36
N ALA A 203 -13.83 -1.60 -9.29
CA ALA A 203 -13.60 -0.20 -8.94
C ALA A 203 -14.21 0.76 -9.97
N GLY A 204 -14.11 0.45 -11.26
CA GLY A 204 -14.69 1.24 -12.33
C GLY A 204 -16.22 1.24 -12.32
N ILE A 205 -16.85 0.07 -12.12
CA ILE A 205 -18.31 -0.08 -12.04
C ILE A 205 -18.90 0.71 -10.86
N TRP A 206 -18.25 0.64 -9.69
CA TRP A 206 -18.76 1.26 -8.46
C TRP A 206 -18.17 2.64 -8.19
N ASN A 207 -17.30 3.13 -9.05
CA ASN A 207 -16.60 4.42 -8.92
C ASN A 207 -15.93 4.56 -7.55
N LEU A 208 -15.14 3.55 -7.15
CA LEU A 208 -14.53 3.49 -5.82
C LEU A 208 -13.39 4.50 -5.67
N PRO A 209 -13.17 5.07 -4.46
CA PRO A 209 -12.12 6.04 -4.21
C PRO A 209 -10.75 5.38 -4.07
N VAL A 210 -10.23 4.79 -5.16
CA VAL A 210 -8.96 4.06 -5.18
C VAL A 210 -8.00 4.58 -6.26
N ILE A 211 -6.73 4.64 -5.89
CA ILE A 211 -5.59 4.87 -6.78
C ILE A 211 -4.79 3.57 -6.84
N TYR A 212 -4.67 2.98 -8.01
CA TYR A 212 -3.76 1.85 -8.27
C TYR A 212 -2.41 2.41 -8.70
N PHE A 213 -1.43 2.37 -7.79
CA PHE A 213 -0.11 2.95 -8.00
C PHE A 213 0.89 1.85 -8.40
N VAL A 214 1.28 1.85 -9.66
CA VAL A 214 2.22 0.89 -10.24
C VAL A 214 3.65 1.42 -10.10
N GLU A 215 4.43 0.78 -9.25
CA GLU A 215 5.87 1.02 -9.13
C GLU A 215 6.59 0.22 -10.22
N ASN A 216 6.60 0.76 -11.44
CA ASN A 216 7.25 0.12 -12.59
C ASN A 216 8.76 0.28 -12.49
N ASN A 217 9.42 -0.63 -11.75
CA ASN A 217 10.86 -0.67 -11.59
C ASN A 217 11.57 -1.52 -12.66
N LEU A 218 10.86 -1.85 -13.73
CA LEU A 218 11.27 -2.55 -14.95
C LEU A 218 11.51 -4.05 -14.79
N TYR A 219 11.48 -4.63 -13.58
CA TYR A 219 11.85 -6.03 -13.38
C TYR A 219 11.01 -6.73 -12.30
N GLY A 220 10.23 -7.72 -12.71
CA GLY A 220 9.68 -8.73 -11.81
C GLY A 220 10.76 -9.79 -11.51
N VAL A 221 11.45 -9.67 -10.38
CA VAL A 221 12.68 -10.40 -10.04
C VAL A 221 13.77 -10.15 -11.09
N GLY A 222 13.98 -11.03 -12.03
CA GLY A 222 14.92 -10.91 -13.17
C GLY A 222 14.22 -10.79 -14.54
N THR A 223 12.87 -10.88 -14.56
CA THR A 223 12.10 -10.77 -15.80
C THR A 223 11.80 -9.31 -16.11
N ARG A 224 12.30 -8.84 -17.22
CA ARG A 224 12.11 -7.45 -17.66
C ARG A 224 10.67 -7.20 -18.12
N VAL A 225 10.17 -5.99 -17.89
CA VAL A 225 8.78 -5.61 -18.17
C VAL A 225 8.41 -5.74 -19.65
N ASP A 226 9.33 -5.47 -20.58
CA ASP A 226 9.11 -5.62 -22.02
C ASP A 226 9.02 -7.09 -22.51
N ILE A 227 9.40 -8.05 -21.66
CA ILE A 227 9.19 -9.47 -21.91
C ILE A 227 7.83 -9.93 -21.34
N SER A 228 7.39 -9.33 -20.23
CA SER A 228 6.17 -9.71 -19.51
C SER A 228 4.94 -8.91 -19.88
N CYS A 229 5.08 -7.77 -20.55
CA CYS A 229 3.99 -6.87 -20.91
C CYS A 229 4.05 -6.46 -22.39
N ALA A 230 2.95 -6.66 -23.10
CA ALA A 230 2.85 -6.32 -24.53
C ALA A 230 2.79 -4.80 -24.80
N VAL A 231 2.49 -4.00 -23.78
CA VAL A 231 2.36 -2.53 -23.90
C VAL A 231 3.50 -1.84 -23.17
N LYS A 232 3.94 -0.71 -23.70
CA LYS A 232 5.07 0.06 -23.14
C LYS A 232 4.68 0.79 -21.85
N ASP A 233 3.48 1.35 -21.81
CA ASP A 233 2.93 2.07 -20.66
C ASP A 233 1.80 1.22 -20.09
N LEU A 234 2.03 0.68 -18.88
CA LEU A 234 1.15 -0.32 -18.26
C LEU A 234 -0.20 0.28 -17.87
N SER A 235 -0.20 1.56 -17.53
CA SER A 235 -1.39 2.30 -17.11
C SER A 235 -2.48 2.42 -18.19
N ILE A 236 -2.15 2.19 -19.47
CA ILE A 236 -3.14 2.17 -20.56
C ILE A 236 -4.23 1.12 -20.35
N ARG A 237 -3.95 0.09 -19.54
CA ARG A 237 -4.95 -0.94 -19.18
C ARG A 237 -6.16 -0.37 -18.45
N ALA A 238 -6.02 0.77 -17.78
CA ALA A 238 -7.10 1.46 -17.07
C ALA A 238 -8.28 1.82 -17.98
N ASP A 239 -8.01 2.13 -19.25
CA ASP A 239 -9.02 2.47 -20.25
C ASP A 239 -10.06 1.35 -20.43
N SER A 240 -9.64 0.09 -20.32
CA SER A 240 -10.52 -1.08 -20.42
C SER A 240 -11.55 -1.17 -19.28
N TYR A 241 -11.33 -0.46 -18.19
CA TYR A 241 -12.19 -0.46 -16.98
C TYR A 241 -12.87 0.89 -16.75
N GLY A 242 -12.78 1.78 -17.70
CA GLY A 242 -13.37 3.09 -17.57
C GLY A 242 -12.70 3.96 -16.49
N MET A 243 -11.40 3.82 -16.29
CA MET A 243 -10.61 4.55 -15.30
C MET A 243 -9.65 5.52 -15.98
N ASP A 244 -9.33 6.60 -15.29
CA ASP A 244 -8.26 7.50 -15.71
C ASP A 244 -6.89 6.88 -15.51
N ALA A 245 -5.89 7.39 -16.24
CA ALA A 245 -4.52 6.92 -16.10
C ALA A 245 -3.49 8.06 -16.18
N ARG A 246 -2.40 7.91 -15.43
CA ARG A 246 -1.26 8.82 -15.44
C ARG A 246 0.03 8.02 -15.57
N VAL A 247 0.97 8.55 -16.34
CA VAL A 247 2.35 8.05 -16.42
C VAL A 247 3.28 9.15 -15.93
N ILE A 248 4.16 8.85 -14.99
CA ILE A 248 5.13 9.79 -14.40
C ILE A 248 6.53 9.20 -14.32
N ASP A 249 7.54 10.07 -14.26
CA ASP A 249 8.90 9.67 -13.87
C ASP A 249 8.94 9.51 -12.35
N GLY A 250 9.23 8.30 -11.89
CA GLY A 250 9.31 7.94 -10.47
C GLY A 250 10.48 8.60 -9.72
N ASN A 251 11.37 9.34 -10.40
CA ASN A 251 12.42 10.15 -9.78
C ASN A 251 12.05 11.64 -9.74
N ASP A 252 10.99 12.06 -10.43
CA ASP A 252 10.50 13.44 -10.38
C ASP A 252 9.57 13.65 -9.19
N VAL A 253 10.16 14.02 -8.05
CA VAL A 253 9.45 14.26 -6.77
C VAL A 253 8.27 15.21 -6.94
N THR A 254 8.43 16.27 -7.74
CA THR A 254 7.39 17.28 -7.95
C THR A 254 6.24 16.74 -8.77
N ALA A 255 6.53 16.00 -9.84
CA ALA A 255 5.52 15.36 -10.67
C ALA A 255 4.73 14.30 -9.87
N ILE A 256 5.41 13.49 -9.03
CA ILE A 256 4.73 12.51 -8.17
C ILE A 256 3.75 13.22 -7.23
N TYR A 257 4.23 14.21 -6.48
CA TYR A 257 3.41 14.97 -5.52
C TYR A 257 2.18 15.59 -6.20
N GLN A 258 2.38 16.33 -7.29
CA GLN A 258 1.30 17.03 -7.99
C GLN A 258 0.30 16.07 -8.60
N THR A 259 0.76 14.98 -9.23
CA THR A 259 -0.11 13.98 -9.85
C THR A 259 -0.98 13.29 -8.81
N VAL A 260 -0.38 12.82 -7.72
CA VAL A 260 -1.14 12.14 -6.66
C VAL A 260 -2.13 13.08 -6.00
N LYS A 261 -1.70 14.34 -5.74
CA LYS A 261 -2.60 15.34 -5.14
C LYS A 261 -3.78 15.66 -6.04
N ASP A 262 -3.56 15.88 -7.33
CA ASP A 262 -4.63 16.18 -8.31
C ASP A 262 -5.61 15.01 -8.40
N VAL A 263 -5.10 13.80 -8.54
CA VAL A 263 -5.92 12.58 -8.64
C VAL A 263 -6.72 12.35 -7.34
N ALA A 264 -6.08 12.44 -6.17
CA ALA A 264 -6.76 12.23 -4.89
C ALA A 264 -7.83 13.30 -4.64
N ASP A 265 -7.52 14.58 -4.90
CA ASP A 265 -8.48 15.67 -4.76
C ASP A 265 -9.64 15.54 -5.76
N GLY A 266 -9.36 15.03 -6.97
CA GLY A 266 -10.37 14.72 -7.98
C GLY A 266 -11.31 13.60 -7.53
N ILE A 267 -10.77 12.50 -7.02
CA ILE A 267 -11.55 11.36 -6.49
C ILE A 267 -12.47 11.81 -5.36
N ARG A 268 -12.00 12.66 -4.44
CA ARG A 268 -12.84 13.25 -3.36
C ARG A 268 -14.00 14.08 -3.89
N LYS A 269 -13.87 14.61 -5.10
CA LYS A 269 -14.93 15.38 -5.80
C LYS A 269 -15.81 14.50 -6.69
N GLY A 270 -15.62 13.20 -6.68
CA GLY A 270 -16.40 12.24 -7.46
C GLY A 270 -15.81 11.85 -8.81
N ASN A 271 -14.54 12.21 -9.09
CA ASN A 271 -13.83 11.69 -10.27
C ASN A 271 -13.65 10.17 -10.16
N ARG A 272 -13.36 9.56 -11.28
CA ARG A 272 -13.17 8.11 -11.40
C ARG A 272 -11.89 7.64 -10.69
N PRO A 273 -11.80 6.34 -10.31
CA PRO A 273 -10.55 5.73 -9.88
C PRO A 273 -9.47 5.89 -10.95
N CYS A 274 -8.22 5.86 -10.54
CA CYS A 274 -7.10 6.13 -11.44
C CYS A 274 -5.98 5.09 -11.29
N VAL A 275 -5.34 4.74 -12.41
CA VAL A 275 -4.07 4.00 -12.41
C VAL A 275 -2.93 5.00 -12.63
N ILE A 276 -2.02 5.10 -11.67
CA ILE A 276 -0.78 5.89 -11.78
C ILE A 276 0.37 4.92 -12.01
N GLU A 277 1.07 5.05 -13.12
CA GLU A 277 2.30 4.33 -13.41
C GLU A 277 3.50 5.24 -13.19
N ALA A 278 4.31 4.93 -12.18
CA ALA A 278 5.56 5.61 -11.90
C ALA A 278 6.73 4.77 -12.40
N LYS A 279 7.44 5.26 -13.41
CA LYS A 279 8.62 4.59 -13.96
C LYS A 279 9.83 4.89 -13.09
N CYS A 280 10.33 3.88 -12.41
CA CYS A 280 11.41 3.98 -11.44
C CYS A 280 12.44 2.87 -11.63
N TYR A 281 13.36 2.72 -10.69
CA TYR A 281 14.37 1.67 -10.73
C TYR A 281 14.74 1.23 -9.32
N ARG A 282 14.86 -0.08 -9.10
CA ARG A 282 15.49 -0.60 -7.88
C ARG A 282 16.98 -0.81 -8.12
N HIS A 283 17.83 -0.20 -7.31
CA HIS A 283 19.28 -0.28 -7.53
C HIS A 283 19.87 -1.64 -7.25
N TYR A 284 19.29 -2.39 -6.33
CA TYR A 284 19.75 -3.74 -5.99
C TYR A 284 18.92 -4.84 -6.68
N HIS A 285 19.36 -6.08 -6.55
CA HIS A 285 18.60 -7.26 -6.93
C HIS A 285 17.25 -7.33 -6.21
N HIS A 286 16.47 -8.34 -6.50
CA HIS A 286 15.14 -8.51 -5.90
C HIS A 286 15.16 -8.46 -4.37
N ALA A 287 16.15 -9.09 -3.75
CA ALA A 287 16.43 -9.03 -2.31
C ALA A 287 17.94 -8.93 -2.07
N GLY A 288 18.33 -8.34 -0.93
CA GLY A 288 19.73 -8.13 -0.55
C GLY A 288 20.36 -6.91 -1.23
N ASP A 289 21.69 -6.79 -1.13
CA ASP A 289 22.47 -5.62 -1.48
C ASP A 289 23.28 -5.74 -2.79
N GLN A 290 23.17 -6.88 -3.49
CA GLN A 290 23.89 -7.08 -4.73
C GLN A 290 23.19 -6.40 -5.89
N PRO A 291 23.91 -5.71 -6.79
CA PRO A 291 23.31 -5.15 -7.99
C PRO A 291 22.84 -6.26 -8.93
N GLY A 292 21.76 -6.00 -9.67
CA GLY A 292 21.20 -7.00 -10.58
C GLY A 292 22.13 -7.43 -11.70
N SER A 293 23.11 -6.56 -12.08
CA SER A 293 24.14 -6.93 -13.04
C SER A 293 25.06 -8.07 -12.58
N THR A 294 25.16 -8.32 -11.29
CA THR A 294 25.87 -9.48 -10.73
C THR A 294 25.20 -10.81 -11.14
N PHE A 295 23.87 -10.77 -11.34
CA PHE A 295 23.08 -11.95 -11.75
C PHE A 295 22.85 -12.02 -13.26
N GLY A 296 23.42 -11.10 -14.04
CA GLY A 296 23.44 -11.15 -15.50
C GLY A 296 22.15 -10.75 -16.23
N TYR A 297 21.05 -10.43 -15.53
CA TYR A 297 19.80 -10.08 -16.18
C TYR A 297 19.67 -8.59 -16.55
N ARG A 298 20.56 -7.73 -16.07
CA ARG A 298 20.70 -6.33 -16.46
C ARG A 298 22.17 -5.91 -16.53
N THR A 299 22.44 -4.73 -17.10
CA THR A 299 23.80 -4.29 -17.37
C THR A 299 24.26 -3.22 -16.39
N LYS A 300 25.57 -3.18 -16.10
CA LYS A 300 26.20 -2.08 -15.34
C LYS A 300 25.97 -0.70 -15.99
N LYS A 301 25.81 -0.65 -17.32
CA LYS A 301 25.52 0.60 -18.03
C LYS A 301 24.13 1.11 -17.69
N GLU A 302 23.12 0.22 -17.72
CA GLU A 302 21.74 0.55 -17.33
C GLU A 302 21.69 1.05 -15.89
N GLU A 303 22.30 0.35 -14.95
CA GLU A 303 22.36 0.74 -13.53
C GLU A 303 22.98 2.15 -13.36
N LYS A 304 24.08 2.44 -14.05
CA LYS A 304 24.71 3.77 -14.01
C LYS A 304 23.84 4.88 -14.60
N GLU A 305 23.07 4.60 -15.64
CA GLU A 305 22.15 5.59 -16.22
C GLU A 305 20.99 5.93 -15.27
N TRP A 306 20.48 4.95 -14.54
CA TRP A 306 19.44 5.18 -13.54
C TRP A 306 19.98 5.92 -12.30
N LEU A 307 21.18 5.60 -11.83
CA LEU A 307 21.82 6.31 -10.73
C LEU A 307 21.99 7.82 -11.00
N LYS A 308 22.17 8.24 -12.25
CA LYS A 308 22.25 9.67 -12.61
C LYS A 308 20.93 10.42 -12.37
N LYS A 309 19.81 9.71 -12.40
CA LYS A 309 18.46 10.26 -12.24
C LYS A 309 17.94 10.14 -10.82
N ASP A 310 18.65 9.44 -9.96
CA ASP A 310 18.22 9.13 -8.60
C ASP A 310 17.82 10.38 -7.82
N ALA A 311 16.63 10.36 -7.25
CA ALA A 311 16.06 11.46 -6.49
C ALA A 311 16.89 11.82 -5.24
N ILE A 312 17.62 10.84 -4.66
CA ILE A 312 18.55 11.09 -3.53
C ILE A 312 19.60 12.14 -3.88
N THR A 313 20.05 12.17 -5.13
CA THR A 313 21.07 13.12 -5.58
C THR A 313 20.49 14.32 -6.33
N THR A 314 19.42 14.13 -7.09
CA THR A 314 18.86 15.17 -7.97
C THR A 314 17.94 16.13 -7.22
N TYR A 315 17.11 15.64 -6.29
CA TYR A 315 16.16 16.48 -5.59
C TYR A 315 16.82 17.51 -4.65
N PRO A 316 17.84 17.19 -3.82
CA PRO A 316 18.53 18.20 -3.01
C PRO A 316 19.15 19.32 -3.87
N LYS A 317 19.73 18.98 -5.03
CA LYS A 317 20.29 19.96 -5.97
C LYS A 317 19.20 20.87 -6.55
N ALA A 318 18.07 20.27 -6.97
CA ALA A 318 16.94 21.02 -7.50
C ALA A 318 16.36 22.00 -6.46
N LEU A 319 16.29 21.61 -5.18
CA LEU A 319 15.82 22.46 -4.08
C LEU A 319 16.75 23.66 -3.85
N GLN A 320 18.08 23.47 -3.97
CA GLN A 320 19.05 24.56 -3.89
C GLN A 320 18.95 25.51 -5.08
N GLU A 321 18.86 24.98 -6.29
CA GLU A 321 18.70 25.77 -7.51
C GLU A 321 17.39 26.58 -7.50
N ALA A 322 16.30 25.99 -6.97
CA ALA A 322 15.02 26.65 -6.80
C ALA A 322 14.99 27.65 -5.63
N LYS A 323 16.05 27.72 -4.82
CA LYS A 323 16.17 28.53 -3.59
C LYS A 323 15.10 28.20 -2.53
N LEU A 324 14.61 26.98 -2.50
CA LEU A 324 13.68 26.48 -1.49
C LEU A 324 14.39 26.09 -0.20
N LEU A 325 15.59 25.50 -0.33
CA LEU A 325 16.48 25.14 0.78
C LEU A 325 17.92 25.55 0.48
N THR A 326 18.63 25.98 1.50
CA THR A 326 20.07 26.20 1.42
C THR A 326 20.85 24.89 1.62
N LYS A 327 22.13 24.86 1.22
CA LYS A 327 23.02 23.72 1.47
C LYS A 327 23.09 23.36 2.95
N ALA A 328 23.22 24.36 3.84
CA ALA A 328 23.27 24.16 5.28
C ALA A 328 21.97 23.52 5.85
N GLN A 329 20.81 23.90 5.31
CA GLN A 329 19.52 23.30 5.72
C GLN A 329 19.41 21.83 5.29
N ILE A 330 19.85 21.51 4.07
CA ILE A 330 19.87 20.13 3.58
C ILE A 330 20.82 19.27 4.43
N GLU A 331 21.99 19.81 4.75
CA GLU A 331 22.99 19.13 5.58
C GLU A 331 22.47 18.87 6.99
N LYS A 332 21.77 19.86 7.59
CA LYS A 332 21.09 19.67 8.87
C LYS A 332 20.04 18.55 8.82
N ILE A 333 19.19 18.52 7.80
CA ILE A 333 18.21 17.44 7.61
C ILE A 333 18.92 16.07 7.51
N THR A 334 19.99 16.01 6.74
CA THR A 334 20.79 14.78 6.58
C THR A 334 21.38 14.29 7.91
N GLN A 335 21.88 15.22 8.74
CA GLN A 335 22.40 14.88 10.08
C GLN A 335 21.31 14.34 11.00
N VAL A 336 20.11 14.96 11.01
CA VAL A 336 18.97 14.47 11.80
C VAL A 336 18.55 13.07 11.34
N VAL A 337 18.48 12.83 10.04
CA VAL A 337 18.17 11.52 9.47
C VAL A 337 19.17 10.46 9.91
N ARG A 338 20.45 10.71 9.77
CA ARG A 338 21.52 9.78 10.20
C ARG A 338 21.45 9.47 11.68
N ALA A 339 21.24 10.50 12.50
CA ALA A 339 21.17 10.34 13.94
C ALA A 339 19.97 9.47 14.35
N VAL A 340 18.77 9.69 13.79
CA VAL A 340 17.59 8.92 14.18
C VAL A 340 17.65 7.47 13.68
N VAL A 341 18.23 7.23 12.48
CA VAL A 341 18.43 5.86 12.01
C VAL A 341 19.47 5.12 12.86
N ALA A 342 20.57 5.79 13.23
CA ALA A 342 21.54 5.23 14.17
C ALA A 342 20.88 4.89 15.51
N GLN A 343 20.05 5.78 16.05
CA GLN A 343 19.28 5.53 17.28
C GLN A 343 18.34 4.32 17.14
N ALA A 344 17.72 4.11 15.97
CA ALA A 344 16.88 2.94 15.72
C ALA A 344 17.71 1.64 15.64
N VAL A 345 18.91 1.70 15.07
CA VAL A 345 19.85 0.56 15.10
C VAL A 345 20.25 0.25 16.53
N ASP A 346 20.66 1.27 17.32
CA ASP A 346 21.08 1.11 18.72
C ASP A 346 19.93 0.62 19.61
N PHE A 347 18.69 0.96 19.27
CA PHE A 347 17.50 0.41 19.94
C PHE A 347 17.39 -1.11 19.75
N CYS A 348 17.70 -1.63 18.56
CA CYS A 348 17.52 -3.04 18.21
C CYS A 348 18.77 -3.90 18.42
N ALA A 349 19.96 -3.31 18.31
CA ALA A 349 21.24 -4.04 18.32
C ALA A 349 22.33 -3.28 19.06
N ILE A 350 23.35 -4.02 19.51
CA ILE A 350 24.57 -3.49 20.11
C ILE A 350 25.70 -3.67 19.11
N HIS A 351 26.48 -2.65 18.87
CA HIS A 351 27.67 -2.73 18.02
C HIS A 351 28.93 -2.91 18.88
N GLU A 352 29.56 -4.07 18.77
CA GLU A 352 30.90 -4.35 19.33
C GLU A 352 31.93 -4.47 18.21
N LYS A 353 32.28 -5.67 17.75
CA LYS A 353 33.04 -5.92 16.52
C LYS A 353 32.11 -6.03 15.30
N THR A 354 30.93 -6.59 15.52
CA THR A 354 29.80 -6.71 14.60
C THR A 354 28.54 -6.31 15.37
N TYR A 355 27.44 -6.09 14.66
CA TYR A 355 26.15 -5.91 15.30
C TYR A 355 25.66 -7.21 15.92
N GLN A 356 25.09 -7.12 17.11
CA GLN A 356 24.45 -8.22 17.83
C GLN A 356 23.05 -7.76 18.27
N ILE A 357 22.05 -8.58 17.99
CA ILE A 357 20.68 -8.30 18.41
C ILE A 357 20.59 -8.22 19.92
N ARG A 358 19.84 -7.27 20.45
CA ARG A 358 19.51 -7.20 21.86
C ARG A 358 18.58 -8.34 22.22
N GLN A 359 19.09 -9.32 23.00
CA GLN A 359 18.36 -10.55 23.32
C GLN A 359 17.08 -10.31 24.11
N GLU A 360 17.05 -9.26 24.93
CA GLU A 360 15.87 -8.85 25.69
C GLU A 360 14.69 -8.40 24.82
N LEU A 361 14.93 -8.11 23.55
CA LEU A 361 13.90 -7.73 22.57
C LEU A 361 13.32 -8.91 21.78
N TRP A 362 13.84 -10.10 21.98
CA TRP A 362 13.30 -11.29 21.33
C TRP A 362 11.84 -11.55 21.77
N PRO A 363 10.97 -11.99 20.85
CA PRO A 363 9.65 -12.47 21.26
C PRO A 363 9.78 -13.61 22.29
N LYS A 364 8.97 -13.55 23.33
CA LYS A 364 8.96 -14.61 24.34
C LYS A 364 8.49 -15.92 23.71
N PRO A 365 9.10 -17.06 24.03
CA PRO A 365 8.72 -18.36 23.47
C PRO A 365 7.23 -18.66 23.57
N GLU A 366 6.58 -18.26 24.67
CA GLU A 366 5.16 -18.48 24.92
C GLU A 366 4.27 -17.73 23.92
N THR A 367 4.76 -16.64 23.31
CA THR A 367 4.02 -15.83 22.36
C THR A 367 4.20 -16.26 20.91
N VAL A 368 5.10 -17.22 20.62
CA VAL A 368 5.43 -17.65 19.25
C VAL A 368 4.22 -18.32 18.58
N ASP A 369 3.44 -19.08 19.35
CA ASP A 369 2.26 -19.78 18.84
C ASP A 369 0.96 -18.96 18.90
N GLU A 370 1.02 -17.75 19.48
CA GLU A 370 -0.11 -16.82 19.48
C GLU A 370 -0.30 -16.17 18.10
N GLY A 371 -1.53 -16.01 17.67
CA GLY A 371 -1.90 -15.08 16.59
C GLY A 371 -2.28 -15.69 15.24
N ILE A 372 -2.11 -16.99 15.01
CA ILE A 372 -2.68 -17.66 13.82
C ILE A 372 -3.75 -18.67 14.22
N ARG A 373 -3.66 -19.17 15.44
CA ARG A 373 -4.64 -20.10 15.98
C ARG A 373 -5.55 -19.35 16.94
N SER A 374 -6.84 -19.56 16.76
CA SER A 374 -7.81 -19.22 17.78
C SER A 374 -7.35 -19.85 19.11
N THR A 375 -7.36 -19.06 20.17
CA THR A 375 -7.16 -19.59 21.52
C THR A 375 -8.38 -20.41 21.98
N GLY A 376 -9.47 -20.43 21.18
CA GLY A 376 -10.77 -20.97 21.56
C GLY A 376 -11.55 -20.09 22.53
N THR A 377 -10.96 -18.96 22.95
CA THR A 377 -11.61 -18.06 23.91
C THR A 377 -12.74 -17.26 23.27
N GLU A 378 -12.75 -17.06 21.96
CA GLU A 378 -13.86 -16.44 21.24
C GLU A 378 -15.16 -17.27 21.30
N PHE A 379 -15.06 -18.54 21.64
CA PHE A 379 -16.21 -19.43 21.85
C PHE A 379 -16.52 -19.69 23.34
N SER A 380 -15.70 -19.19 24.26
CA SER A 380 -15.83 -19.49 25.69
C SER A 380 -17.09 -18.91 26.34
N GLU A 381 -17.65 -17.85 25.75
CA GLU A 381 -18.89 -17.21 26.20
C GLU A 381 -20.10 -17.55 25.31
N ILE A 382 -19.94 -18.50 24.38
CA ILE A 382 -21.00 -18.94 23.49
C ILE A 382 -21.61 -20.23 24.03
N ASP A 383 -22.86 -20.15 24.46
CA ASP A 383 -23.66 -21.32 24.77
C ASP A 383 -24.08 -22.00 23.47
N PHE A 384 -23.54 -23.18 23.23
CA PHE A 384 -23.95 -24.03 22.10
C PHE A 384 -25.20 -24.78 22.48
N SER A 385 -26.28 -24.51 21.78
CA SER A 385 -27.52 -25.24 21.94
C SER A 385 -27.60 -26.46 21.01
N ALA A 386 -27.92 -27.61 21.52
CA ALA A 386 -28.19 -28.80 20.73
C ALA A 386 -29.61 -28.74 20.13
N PRO A 387 -29.93 -29.50 19.08
CA PRO A 387 -31.29 -29.54 18.51
C PRO A 387 -32.39 -29.84 19.55
N GLU A 388 -32.05 -30.60 20.57
CA GLU A 388 -32.94 -31.00 21.66
C GLU A 388 -33.31 -29.84 22.61
N ASP A 389 -32.50 -28.79 22.64
CA ASP A 389 -32.71 -27.61 23.48
C ASP A 389 -33.81 -26.68 22.93
N TYR A 390 -34.27 -26.92 21.71
CA TYR A 390 -35.28 -26.09 21.07
C TYR A 390 -36.69 -26.71 21.23
N PRO A 391 -37.66 -25.94 21.76
CA PRO A 391 -39.03 -26.45 21.99
C PRO A 391 -39.78 -26.76 20.70
N ALA A 392 -39.35 -26.20 19.59
CA ALA A 392 -39.93 -26.46 18.27
C ALA A 392 -38.88 -26.25 17.17
N THR A 393 -38.87 -27.14 16.19
CA THR A 393 -38.06 -27.02 14.98
C THR A 393 -38.96 -26.87 13.76
N GLN A 394 -38.56 -26.05 12.82
CA GLN A 394 -39.24 -25.87 11.54
C GLN A 394 -38.39 -26.49 10.42
N LYS A 395 -39.02 -27.38 9.65
CA LYS A 395 -38.39 -27.92 8.45
C LYS A 395 -38.31 -26.81 7.37
N THR A 396 -37.11 -26.54 6.87
CA THR A 396 -36.85 -25.51 5.84
C THR A 396 -35.87 -26.01 4.79
N THR A 397 -35.79 -25.31 3.64
CA THR A 397 -34.73 -25.57 2.65
C THR A 397 -33.42 -24.91 3.06
N TYR A 398 -32.34 -25.44 2.56
CA TYR A 398 -31.00 -24.87 2.85
C TYR A 398 -30.89 -23.39 2.39
N SER A 399 -31.42 -23.07 1.20
CA SER A 399 -31.43 -21.70 0.70
C SER A 399 -32.31 -20.74 1.51
N ASP A 400 -33.47 -21.25 2.07
CA ASP A 400 -34.28 -20.44 2.95
C ASP A 400 -33.59 -20.16 4.29
N ALA A 401 -32.85 -21.13 4.82
CA ALA A 401 -32.06 -20.95 6.03
C ALA A 401 -30.95 -19.92 5.83
N ILE A 402 -30.20 -19.99 4.71
CA ILE A 402 -29.18 -19.00 4.37
C ILE A 402 -29.82 -17.61 4.26
N ALA A 403 -30.91 -17.45 3.51
CA ALA A 403 -31.58 -16.16 3.37
C ALA A 403 -32.09 -15.61 4.71
N ALA A 404 -32.61 -16.46 5.59
CA ALA A 404 -33.11 -16.06 6.92
C ALA A 404 -31.95 -15.59 7.84
N VAL A 405 -30.82 -16.31 7.85
CA VAL A 405 -29.66 -15.93 8.66
C VAL A 405 -29.04 -14.63 8.13
N THR A 406 -28.84 -14.52 6.82
CA THR A 406 -28.33 -13.32 6.17
C THR A 406 -29.25 -12.11 6.46
N GLY A 407 -30.57 -12.30 6.37
CA GLY A 407 -31.55 -11.25 6.68
C GLY A 407 -31.46 -10.76 8.11
N ARG A 408 -31.28 -11.66 9.09
CA ARG A 408 -31.10 -11.29 10.52
C ARG A 408 -29.83 -10.45 10.73
N TRP A 409 -28.73 -10.75 10.04
CA TRP A 409 -27.51 -9.94 10.13
C TRP A 409 -27.67 -8.57 9.49
N LEU A 410 -28.31 -8.50 8.31
CA LEU A 410 -28.63 -7.22 7.67
C LEU A 410 -29.57 -6.34 8.53
N GLU A 411 -30.47 -6.94 9.30
CA GLU A 411 -31.33 -6.20 10.23
C GLU A 411 -30.57 -5.73 11.47
N LYS A 412 -29.71 -6.60 12.02
CA LYS A 412 -29.00 -6.38 13.28
C LYS A 412 -27.87 -5.34 13.15
N ASP A 413 -27.19 -5.30 12.00
CA ASP A 413 -26.00 -4.48 11.79
C ASP A 413 -26.07 -3.79 10.43
N ASP A 414 -26.10 -2.45 10.45
CA ASP A 414 -26.18 -1.61 9.26
C ASP A 414 -24.87 -1.60 8.42
N LYS A 415 -23.77 -2.07 8.99
CA LYS A 415 -22.49 -2.28 8.29
C LYS A 415 -22.43 -3.62 7.55
N THR A 416 -23.36 -4.54 7.82
CA THR A 416 -23.41 -5.80 7.08
C THR A 416 -23.79 -5.57 5.63
N VAL A 417 -22.94 -6.03 4.72
CA VAL A 417 -23.13 -5.98 3.26
C VAL A 417 -22.98 -7.39 2.70
N VAL A 418 -23.80 -7.72 1.71
CA VAL A 418 -23.74 -9.00 0.99
C VAL A 418 -23.44 -8.71 -0.47
N MET A 419 -22.40 -9.32 -1.00
CA MET A 419 -22.00 -9.15 -2.39
C MET A 419 -21.71 -10.49 -3.05
N GLY A 420 -21.98 -10.60 -4.32
CA GLY A 420 -21.74 -11.81 -5.09
C GLY A 420 -22.44 -11.77 -6.44
N GLU A 421 -22.27 -12.83 -7.19
CA GLU A 421 -22.79 -12.96 -8.53
C GLU A 421 -24.30 -13.20 -8.50
N GLU A 422 -25.06 -12.34 -9.21
CA GLU A 422 -26.50 -12.42 -9.41
C GLU A 422 -27.37 -12.42 -8.13
N ILE A 423 -26.78 -12.22 -6.96
CA ILE A 423 -27.49 -12.32 -5.67
C ILE A 423 -28.57 -11.26 -5.47
N ALA A 424 -28.49 -10.14 -6.19
CA ALA A 424 -29.53 -9.11 -6.19
C ALA A 424 -30.50 -9.25 -7.38
N SER A 425 -30.35 -10.30 -8.20
CA SER A 425 -31.17 -10.61 -9.37
C SER A 425 -31.82 -11.99 -9.25
N PHE A 426 -32.62 -12.40 -10.21
CA PHE A 426 -33.22 -13.73 -10.32
C PHE A 426 -33.92 -14.25 -9.00
N GLY A 427 -34.49 -13.34 -8.25
CA GLY A 427 -35.12 -13.74 -6.99
C GLY A 427 -34.15 -14.20 -5.88
N GLY A 428 -32.90 -13.71 -5.94
CA GLY A 428 -31.88 -14.01 -4.94
C GLY A 428 -30.78 -14.96 -5.44
N GLY A 429 -30.40 -14.82 -6.70
CA GLY A 429 -29.39 -15.64 -7.36
C GLY A 429 -29.92 -16.99 -7.84
N ALA A 430 -29.07 -17.78 -8.47
CA ALA A 430 -29.43 -19.05 -9.10
C ALA A 430 -30.11 -20.06 -8.17
N TYR A 431 -29.81 -19.99 -6.88
CA TYR A 431 -30.36 -20.90 -5.86
C TYR A 431 -31.28 -20.20 -4.83
N GLY A 432 -31.58 -18.92 -5.03
CA GLY A 432 -32.47 -18.17 -4.12
C GLY A 432 -31.88 -17.94 -2.73
N ALA A 433 -30.56 -17.87 -2.59
CA ALA A 433 -29.90 -17.73 -1.29
C ALA A 433 -30.11 -16.37 -0.61
N THR A 434 -30.49 -15.34 -1.36
CA THR A 434 -30.78 -13.99 -0.84
C THR A 434 -32.26 -13.59 -1.02
N LYS A 435 -33.03 -14.31 -1.84
CA LYS A 435 -34.52 -14.17 -2.01
C LYS A 435 -35.00 -12.70 -1.99
N LYS A 436 -35.78 -12.34 -0.96
CA LYS A 436 -36.38 -11.01 -0.81
C LYS A 436 -35.43 -9.93 -0.30
N LEU A 437 -34.22 -10.30 0.12
CA LEU A 437 -33.25 -9.38 0.75
C LEU A 437 -32.85 -8.20 -0.15
N PRO A 438 -32.66 -8.37 -1.47
CA PRO A 438 -32.35 -7.22 -2.35
C PRO A 438 -33.44 -6.14 -2.35
N ALA A 439 -34.71 -6.53 -2.22
CA ALA A 439 -35.82 -5.58 -2.15
C ALA A 439 -35.87 -4.83 -0.81
N LEU A 440 -35.47 -5.50 0.28
CA LEU A 440 -35.46 -4.93 1.63
C LEU A 440 -34.19 -4.08 1.88
N TYR A 441 -33.06 -4.47 1.28
CA TYR A 441 -31.75 -3.89 1.49
C TYR A 441 -31.03 -3.62 0.15
N PRO A 442 -31.57 -2.75 -0.74
CA PRO A 442 -31.07 -2.59 -2.11
C PRO A 442 -29.62 -2.09 -2.19
N ASP A 443 -29.18 -1.29 -1.21
CA ASP A 443 -27.82 -0.75 -1.17
C ASP A 443 -26.81 -1.72 -0.53
N ARG A 444 -27.29 -2.75 0.16
CA ARG A 444 -26.45 -3.68 0.95
C ARG A 444 -26.40 -5.10 0.38
N VAL A 445 -27.27 -5.46 -0.54
CA VAL A 445 -27.21 -6.72 -1.29
C VAL A 445 -26.87 -6.39 -2.73
N ARG A 446 -25.62 -6.61 -3.14
CA ARG A 446 -25.06 -6.09 -4.39
C ARG A 446 -24.59 -7.19 -5.32
N ASN A 447 -24.96 -7.07 -6.59
CA ASN A 447 -24.38 -7.91 -7.63
C ASN A 447 -22.94 -7.51 -7.91
N THR A 448 -22.11 -8.51 -8.13
CA THR A 448 -20.78 -8.36 -8.71
C THR A 448 -20.77 -8.91 -10.14
N PRO A 449 -19.84 -8.50 -11.01
CA PRO A 449 -19.49 -9.29 -12.16
C PRO A 449 -18.94 -10.66 -11.74
N ILE A 450 -18.80 -11.60 -12.66
CA ILE A 450 -18.15 -12.91 -12.43
C ILE A 450 -16.64 -12.65 -12.24
N THR A 451 -16.21 -12.64 -10.98
CA THR A 451 -14.85 -12.23 -10.55
C THR A 451 -14.54 -12.75 -9.16
N GLU A 452 -14.53 -14.08 -8.98
CA GLU A 452 -14.48 -14.71 -7.65
C GLU A 452 -13.29 -14.26 -6.81
N ALA A 453 -12.10 -14.18 -7.39
CA ALA A 453 -10.91 -13.71 -6.67
C ALA A 453 -11.03 -12.22 -6.31
N GLY A 454 -11.59 -11.42 -7.21
CA GLY A 454 -11.80 -9.98 -7.02
C GLY A 454 -12.80 -9.66 -5.92
N PHE A 455 -14.03 -10.21 -5.98
CA PHE A 455 -15.05 -9.84 -4.99
C PHE A 455 -14.82 -10.50 -3.62
N ILE A 456 -14.23 -11.70 -3.56
CA ILE A 456 -13.85 -12.32 -2.27
C ILE A 456 -12.79 -11.46 -1.58
N GLY A 457 -11.73 -11.09 -2.31
CA GLY A 457 -10.70 -10.21 -1.76
C GLY A 457 -11.23 -8.82 -1.42
N LEU A 458 -12.16 -8.27 -2.20
CA LEU A 458 -12.85 -7.02 -1.90
C LEU A 458 -13.66 -7.15 -0.61
N ALA A 459 -14.42 -8.22 -0.43
CA ALA A 459 -15.19 -8.46 0.80
C ALA A 459 -14.25 -8.52 2.03
N CYS A 460 -13.13 -9.24 1.93
CA CYS A 460 -12.11 -9.27 2.99
C CYS A 460 -11.55 -7.87 3.29
N GLY A 461 -11.21 -7.10 2.27
CA GLY A 461 -10.67 -5.75 2.43
C GLY A 461 -11.66 -4.76 3.03
N ALA A 462 -12.95 -4.87 2.66
CA ALA A 462 -14.03 -4.10 3.26
C ALA A 462 -14.17 -4.42 4.76
N ALA A 463 -14.20 -5.70 5.11
CA ALA A 463 -14.30 -6.15 6.51
C ALA A 463 -13.08 -5.72 7.36
N MET A 464 -11.88 -5.67 6.79
CA MET A 464 -10.67 -5.18 7.48
C MET A 464 -10.71 -3.67 7.76
N SER A 465 -11.57 -2.95 7.09
CA SER A 465 -11.64 -1.48 7.16
C SER A 465 -12.80 -0.96 8.02
N GLY A 466 -13.61 -1.85 8.59
CA GLY A 466 -14.75 -1.54 9.47
C GLY A 466 -16.05 -1.47 8.73
#